data_b993ac13dde19dfeb169b06983c902ae
#
_entry.id   b993ac13dde19dfeb169b06983c902ae
#
_cell.length_a   1.000
_cell.length_b   1.000
_cell.length_c   1.000
_cell.angle_alpha   90.00
_cell.angle_beta   90.00
_cell.angle_gamma   90.00
#
_symmetry.space_group_name_H-M   'P 1'
#
loop_
_entity.id
_entity.type
_entity.pdbx_description
1 polymer ?
#
loop_
_entity_poly.entity_id
_entity_poly.type
_entity_poly.pdbx_seq_one_letter_code
_entity_poly.pdbx_strand_id
1 'polypeptide(L)'
;MIGLDTNVVLRLFDLSDSKQSAAVGRLLTMPDAEGNFLLNPIVLSEFAWTLQRAYKQPRTAIADHLDRLLQSPEFVIPFLDEALDSVRRYRDGRANFADYFLAAINRSLGCNSTLTFDEDAAEGDLFSILKA
;
A
#
# COMPACT_ATOMS: atom_id res chain seq x y z
N MET A 1 12.28 16.54 -1.12
CA MET A 1 11.27 15.50 -0.92
C MET A 1 11.46 14.86 0.45
N ILE A 2 10.36 14.55 1.11
CA ILE A 2 10.36 14.04 2.48
C ILE A 2 9.68 12.68 2.50
N GLY A 3 10.32 11.67 3.10
CA GLY A 3 9.71 10.37 3.31
C GLY A 3 8.76 10.39 4.51
N LEU A 4 7.65 9.65 4.41
CA LEU A 4 6.70 9.50 5.50
C LEU A 4 6.76 8.10 6.08
N ASP A 5 6.72 8.03 7.41
CA ASP A 5 6.59 6.76 8.14
C ASP A 5 5.12 6.30 8.12
N THR A 6 4.92 5.03 8.30
CA THR A 6 3.59 4.41 8.32
C THR A 6 2.65 5.08 9.31
N ASN A 7 3.13 5.41 10.52
CA ASN A 7 2.29 6.06 11.53
C ASN A 7 1.81 7.45 11.10
N VAL A 8 2.59 8.16 10.31
CA VAL A 8 2.16 9.45 9.75
C VAL A 8 1.02 9.24 8.76
N VAL A 9 1.15 8.27 7.87
CA VAL A 9 0.12 7.93 6.88
C VAL A 9 -1.16 7.45 7.56
N LEU A 10 -1.04 6.67 8.62
CA LEU A 10 -2.20 6.19 9.40
C LEU A 10 -3.02 7.33 9.98
N ARG A 11 -2.43 8.48 10.25
CA ARG A 11 -3.18 9.65 10.77
C ARG A 11 -4.16 10.23 9.74
N LEU A 12 -4.03 9.87 8.48
CA LEU A 12 -5.03 10.22 7.46
C LEU A 12 -6.30 9.39 7.60
N PHE A 13 -6.18 8.20 8.18
CA PHE A 13 -7.29 7.29 8.43
C PHE A 13 -7.80 7.40 9.88
N ASP A 14 -6.88 7.33 10.85
CA ASP A 14 -7.20 7.32 12.27
C ASP A 14 -7.01 8.73 12.86
N LEU A 15 -8.12 9.41 13.13
CA LEU A 15 -8.15 10.78 13.63
C LEU A 15 -8.26 10.84 15.16
N SER A 16 -8.13 9.72 15.87
CA SER A 16 -8.31 9.65 17.32
C SER A 16 -7.28 10.47 18.10
N ASP A 17 -6.05 10.61 17.58
CA ASP A 17 -5.06 11.55 18.11
C ASP A 17 -5.20 12.87 17.38
N SER A 18 -5.93 13.81 17.97
CA SER A 18 -6.24 15.09 17.33
C SER A 18 -4.99 15.94 17.04
N LYS A 19 -3.97 15.86 17.89
CA LYS A 19 -2.74 16.63 17.71
C LYS A 19 -1.93 16.09 16.54
N GLN A 20 -1.77 14.76 16.46
CA GLN A 20 -1.05 14.13 15.36
C GLN A 20 -1.79 14.31 14.04
N SER A 21 -3.11 14.12 14.03
CA SER A 21 -3.92 14.32 12.83
C SER A 21 -3.86 15.75 12.32
N ALA A 22 -3.91 16.72 13.23
CA ALA A 22 -3.77 18.13 12.86
C ALA A 22 -2.38 18.44 12.29
N ALA A 23 -1.33 17.85 12.86
CA ALA A 23 0.03 18.03 12.36
C ALA A 23 0.18 17.50 10.94
N VAL A 24 -0.37 16.30 10.67
CA VAL A 24 -0.35 15.73 9.32
C VAL A 24 -1.15 16.57 8.35
N GLY A 25 -2.33 17.07 8.75
CA GLY A 25 -3.14 17.96 7.95
C GLY A 25 -2.39 19.24 7.55
N ARG A 26 -1.69 19.85 8.51
CA ARG A 26 -0.88 21.04 8.23
C ARG A 26 0.25 20.73 7.24
N LEU A 27 0.91 19.59 7.41
CA LEU A 27 2.01 19.18 6.54
C LEU A 27 1.54 19.03 5.09
N LEU A 28 0.41 18.35 4.87
CA LEU A 28 -0.08 18.02 3.53
C LEU A 28 -0.79 19.20 2.84
N THR A 29 -1.11 20.26 3.58
CA THR A 29 -1.73 21.46 3.02
C THR A 29 -0.77 22.64 2.85
N MET A 30 0.53 22.42 3.05
CA MET A 30 1.55 23.44 2.78
C MET A 30 1.58 23.79 1.28
N PRO A 31 1.95 25.03 0.90
CA PRO A 31 1.92 25.44 -0.51
C PRO A 31 2.78 24.58 -1.44
N ASP A 32 3.84 23.96 -0.93
CA ASP A 32 4.77 23.11 -1.69
C ASP A 32 4.57 21.63 -1.42
N ALA A 33 3.40 21.21 -0.94
CA ALA A 33 3.13 19.82 -0.58
C ALA A 33 3.08 18.89 -1.80
N GLU A 34 2.57 19.35 -2.94
CA GLU A 34 2.39 18.52 -4.13
C GLU A 34 3.72 17.92 -4.60
N GLY A 35 3.76 16.58 -4.73
CA GLY A 35 4.94 15.87 -5.18
C GLY A 35 6.10 15.90 -4.21
N ASN A 36 5.88 16.23 -2.94
CA ASN A 36 6.95 16.43 -1.96
C ASN A 36 7.08 15.31 -0.92
N PHE A 37 6.14 14.36 -0.87
CA PHE A 37 6.15 13.31 0.15
C PHE A 37 6.25 11.92 -0.48
N LEU A 38 7.23 11.15 -0.02
CA LEU A 38 7.48 9.80 -0.53
C LEU A 38 6.77 8.76 0.33
N LEU A 39 6.00 7.91 -0.33
CA LEU A 39 5.45 6.69 0.26
C LEU A 39 6.13 5.49 -0.40
N ASN A 40 7.07 4.86 0.27
CA ASN A 40 7.75 3.72 -0.32
C ASN A 40 6.89 2.45 -0.21
N PRO A 41 7.26 1.38 -0.94
CA PRO A 41 6.49 0.13 -0.92
C PRO A 41 6.32 -0.50 0.45
N ILE A 42 7.30 -0.35 1.34
CA ILE A 42 7.21 -0.89 2.70
C ILE A 42 6.09 -0.18 3.47
N VAL A 43 6.04 1.15 3.39
CA VAL A 43 5.02 1.94 4.08
C VAL A 43 3.62 1.60 3.57
N LEU A 44 3.43 1.48 2.26
CA LEU A 44 2.13 1.07 1.70
C LEU A 44 1.71 -0.32 2.18
N SER A 45 2.64 -1.25 2.24
CA SER A 45 2.38 -2.61 2.70
C SER A 45 2.04 -2.64 4.19
N GLU A 46 2.79 -1.92 5.01
CA GLU A 46 2.52 -1.81 6.44
C GLU A 46 1.18 -1.12 6.72
N PHE A 47 0.85 -0.08 5.95
CA PHE A 47 -0.42 0.62 6.06
C PHE A 47 -1.60 -0.33 5.83
N ALA A 48 -1.58 -1.09 4.73
CA ALA A 48 -2.63 -2.06 4.41
C ALA A 48 -2.73 -3.14 5.50
N TRP A 49 -1.61 -3.66 5.93
CA TRP A 49 -1.54 -4.71 6.95
C TRP A 49 -2.06 -4.22 8.30
N THR A 50 -1.73 -3.00 8.68
CA THR A 50 -2.20 -2.40 9.94
C THR A 50 -3.70 -2.18 9.91
N LEU A 51 -4.26 -1.69 8.78
CA LEU A 51 -5.71 -1.54 8.64
C LEU A 51 -6.42 -2.87 8.80
N GLN A 52 -5.86 -3.95 8.31
CA GLN A 52 -6.43 -5.28 8.44
C GLN A 52 -6.31 -5.80 9.88
N ARG A 53 -5.12 -5.77 10.46
CA ARG A 53 -4.80 -6.40 11.73
C ARG A 53 -5.28 -5.62 12.94
N ALA A 54 -4.95 -4.33 12.99
CA ALA A 54 -5.23 -3.50 14.15
C ALA A 54 -6.62 -2.88 14.09
N TYR A 55 -7.05 -2.44 12.92
CA TYR A 55 -8.32 -1.73 12.74
C TYR A 55 -9.45 -2.62 12.24
N LYS A 56 -9.15 -3.89 11.91
CA LYS A 56 -10.16 -4.87 11.46
C LYS A 56 -11.00 -4.38 10.28
N GLN A 57 -10.41 -3.62 9.39
CA GLN A 57 -11.10 -3.11 8.22
C GLN A 57 -11.31 -4.20 7.18
N PRO A 58 -12.47 -4.21 6.51
CA PRO A 58 -12.71 -5.15 5.42
C PRO A 58 -11.85 -4.83 4.20
N ARG A 59 -11.65 -5.82 3.36
CA ARG A 59 -10.82 -5.72 2.15
C ARG A 59 -11.20 -4.54 1.25
N THR A 60 -12.50 -4.33 1.02
CA THR A 60 -12.99 -3.22 0.19
C THR A 60 -12.63 -1.86 0.75
N ALA A 61 -12.73 -1.69 2.08
CA ALA A 61 -12.36 -0.43 2.73
C ALA A 61 -10.85 -0.18 2.63
N ILE A 62 -10.04 -1.21 2.85
CA ILE A 62 -8.58 -1.10 2.72
C ILE A 62 -8.21 -0.70 1.29
N ALA A 63 -8.81 -1.36 0.30
CA ALA A 63 -8.57 -1.04 -1.11
C ALA A 63 -8.94 0.41 -1.42
N ASP A 64 -10.04 0.91 -0.88
CA ASP A 64 -10.47 2.30 -1.07
C ASP A 64 -9.46 3.29 -0.46
N HIS A 65 -8.97 3.00 0.74
CA HIS A 65 -7.95 3.84 1.38
C HIS A 65 -6.64 3.85 0.58
N LEU A 66 -6.22 2.69 0.08
CA LEU A 66 -5.04 2.61 -0.78
C LEU A 66 -5.23 3.43 -2.06
N ASP A 67 -6.38 3.31 -2.72
CA ASP A 67 -6.67 4.08 -3.93
C ASP A 67 -6.57 5.59 -3.67
N ARG A 68 -7.08 6.06 -2.55
CA ARG A 68 -6.98 7.49 -2.19
C ARG A 68 -5.53 7.94 -2.06
N LEU A 69 -4.68 7.13 -1.40
CA LEU A 69 -3.27 7.45 -1.30
C LEU A 69 -2.60 7.49 -2.66
N LEU A 70 -2.88 6.51 -3.52
CA LEU A 70 -2.26 6.40 -4.84
C LEU A 70 -2.67 7.53 -5.78
N GLN A 71 -3.83 8.14 -5.56
CA GLN A 71 -4.35 9.24 -6.38
C GLN A 71 -4.06 10.63 -5.81
N SER A 72 -3.51 10.72 -4.60
CA SER A 72 -3.26 12.01 -3.96
C SER A 72 -1.99 12.66 -4.53
N PRO A 73 -2.09 13.91 -5.03
CA PRO A 73 -0.96 14.55 -5.72
C PRO A 73 0.22 14.89 -4.80
N GLU A 74 0.03 14.91 -3.49
CA GLU A 74 1.09 15.16 -2.52
C GLU A 74 2.13 14.06 -2.49
N PHE A 75 1.75 12.83 -2.88
CA PHE A 75 2.60 11.66 -2.71
C PHE A 75 3.33 11.27 -3.99
N VAL A 76 4.62 10.95 -3.82
CA VAL A 76 5.42 10.26 -4.82
C VAL A 76 5.49 8.80 -4.41
N ILE A 77 5.04 7.92 -5.30
CA ILE A 77 4.92 6.50 -5.01
C ILE A 77 5.74 5.71 -6.02
N PRO A 78 6.92 5.21 -5.61
CA PRO A 78 7.69 4.30 -6.46
C PRO A 78 6.86 3.07 -6.81
N PHE A 79 7.00 2.60 -8.04
CA PHE A 79 6.21 1.47 -8.54
C PHE A 79 4.71 1.75 -8.51
N LEU A 80 4.31 2.97 -8.88
CA LEU A 80 2.92 3.38 -8.85
C LEU A 80 2.01 2.46 -9.68
N ASP A 81 2.42 2.12 -10.90
CA ASP A 81 1.61 1.24 -11.78
C ASP A 81 1.43 -0.13 -11.16
N GLU A 82 2.48 -0.68 -10.54
CA GLU A 82 2.43 -1.95 -9.83
C GLU A 82 1.53 -1.86 -8.60
N ALA A 83 1.55 -0.73 -7.89
CA ALA A 83 0.66 -0.51 -6.74
C ALA A 83 -0.81 -0.43 -7.18
N LEU A 84 -1.10 0.29 -8.25
CA LEU A 84 -2.46 0.39 -8.80
C LEU A 84 -2.99 -0.98 -9.24
N ASP A 85 -2.18 -1.76 -9.94
CA ASP A 85 -2.54 -3.12 -10.32
C ASP A 85 -2.77 -4.01 -9.10
N SER A 86 -1.95 -3.87 -8.08
CA SER A 86 -2.04 -4.65 -6.85
C SER A 86 -3.32 -4.35 -6.08
N VAL A 87 -3.77 -3.10 -6.02
CA VAL A 87 -5.04 -2.74 -5.40
C VAL A 87 -6.19 -3.40 -6.14
N ARG A 88 -6.17 -3.36 -7.47
CA ARG A 88 -7.21 -4.00 -8.29
C ARG A 88 -7.30 -5.50 -8.02
N ARG A 89 -6.16 -6.19 -7.99
CA ARG A 89 -6.10 -7.64 -7.68
C ARG A 89 -6.54 -7.92 -6.26
N TYR A 90 -6.14 -7.07 -5.32
CA TYR A 90 -6.48 -7.22 -3.91
C TYR A 90 -7.99 -7.16 -3.68
N ARG A 91 -8.72 -6.29 -4.40
CA ARG A 91 -10.19 -6.16 -4.24
C ARG A 91 -10.91 -7.49 -4.43
N ASP A 92 -10.50 -8.27 -5.42
CA ASP A 92 -11.19 -9.49 -5.82
C ASP A 92 -10.48 -10.77 -5.40
N GLY A 93 -9.26 -10.66 -4.88
CA GLY A 93 -8.41 -11.81 -4.57
C GLY A 93 -8.50 -12.26 -3.13
N ARG A 94 -7.64 -13.22 -2.76
CA ARG A 94 -7.56 -13.80 -1.42
C ARG A 94 -6.27 -13.48 -0.69
N ALA A 95 -5.22 -13.10 -1.41
CA ALA A 95 -3.94 -12.74 -0.82
C ALA A 95 -4.00 -11.32 -0.23
N ASN A 96 -2.99 -10.96 0.55
CA ASN A 96 -2.84 -9.62 1.09
C ASN A 96 -2.33 -8.65 0.02
N PHE A 97 -2.59 -7.37 0.19
CA PHE A 97 -2.07 -6.35 -0.72
C PHE A 97 -0.55 -6.46 -0.88
N ALA A 98 0.17 -6.65 0.24
CA ALA A 98 1.63 -6.78 0.21
C ALA A 98 2.11 -7.94 -0.67
N ASP A 99 1.37 -9.04 -0.73
CA ASP A 99 1.72 -10.17 -1.58
C ASP A 99 1.64 -9.79 -3.06
N TYR A 100 0.54 -9.18 -3.48
CA TYR A 100 0.40 -8.72 -4.86
C TYR A 100 1.46 -7.69 -5.22
N PHE A 101 1.72 -6.75 -4.31
CA PHE A 101 2.64 -5.65 -4.56
C PHE A 101 4.09 -6.14 -4.69
N LEU A 102 4.53 -7.01 -3.78
CA LEU A 102 5.89 -7.56 -3.88
C LEU A 102 6.09 -8.35 -5.18
N ALA A 103 5.08 -9.12 -5.57
CA ALA A 103 5.18 -9.92 -6.80
C ALA A 103 5.14 -9.05 -8.06
N ALA A 104 4.33 -7.99 -8.06
CA ALA A 104 4.28 -7.04 -9.16
C ALA A 104 5.62 -6.28 -9.30
N ILE A 105 6.22 -5.88 -8.19
CA ILE A 105 7.55 -5.25 -8.18
C ILE A 105 8.59 -6.23 -8.73
N ASN A 106 8.58 -7.49 -8.27
CA ASN A 106 9.50 -8.50 -8.75
C ASN A 106 9.39 -8.68 -10.28
N ARG A 107 8.16 -8.73 -10.79
CA ARG A 107 7.92 -8.84 -12.23
C ARG A 107 8.50 -7.64 -12.98
N SER A 108 8.30 -6.43 -12.48
CA SER A 108 8.82 -5.22 -13.10
C SER A 108 10.36 -5.18 -13.09
N LEU A 109 10.98 -5.89 -12.17
CA LEU A 109 12.43 -6.01 -12.06
C LEU A 109 12.99 -7.19 -12.87
N GLY A 110 12.15 -7.91 -13.63
CA GLY A 110 12.58 -8.96 -14.53
C GLY A 110 12.35 -10.38 -14.04
N CYS A 111 11.67 -10.58 -12.90
CA CYS A 111 11.35 -11.92 -12.44
C CYS A 111 10.19 -12.51 -13.24
N ASN A 112 10.32 -13.75 -13.67
CA ASN A 112 9.25 -14.47 -14.37
C ASN A 112 8.12 -14.84 -13.44
N SER A 113 8.43 -15.07 -12.17
CA SER A 113 7.48 -15.48 -11.15
C SER A 113 8.08 -15.20 -9.77
N THR A 114 7.23 -15.16 -8.76
CA THR A 114 7.65 -15.15 -7.36
C THR A 114 7.24 -16.46 -6.72
N LEU A 115 8.18 -17.15 -6.09
CA LEU A 115 7.89 -18.43 -5.43
C LEU A 115 7.26 -18.22 -4.08
N THR A 116 6.29 -19.04 -3.75
CA THR A 116 5.58 -19.01 -2.46
C THR A 116 5.16 -20.41 -2.03
N PHE A 117 4.92 -20.59 -0.75
CA PHE A 117 4.23 -21.76 -0.23
C PHE A 117 2.74 -21.52 -0.01
N ASP A 118 2.29 -20.27 -0.14
CA ASP A 118 0.91 -19.84 0.13
C ASP A 118 0.04 -20.08 -1.11
N GLU A 119 -0.95 -20.99 -0.98
CA GLU A 119 -1.88 -21.30 -2.06
C GLU A 119 -2.77 -20.11 -2.46
N ASP A 120 -3.16 -19.28 -1.51
CA ASP A 120 -3.96 -18.10 -1.81
C ASP A 120 -3.18 -17.09 -2.64
N ALA A 121 -1.90 -16.89 -2.34
CA ALA A 121 -1.03 -16.01 -3.12
C ALA A 121 -0.81 -16.56 -4.54
N ALA A 122 -0.74 -17.88 -4.69
CA ALA A 122 -0.49 -18.54 -5.97
C ALA A 122 -1.73 -18.67 -6.86
N GLU A 123 -2.88 -18.19 -6.41
CA GLU A 123 -4.14 -18.26 -7.18
C GLU A 123 -4.06 -17.53 -8.53
N GLY A 124 -3.32 -16.42 -8.59
CA GLY A 124 -3.16 -15.62 -9.80
C GLY A 124 -1.92 -16.04 -10.60
N ASP A 125 -1.52 -15.14 -11.49
CA ASP A 125 -0.41 -15.37 -12.44
C ASP A 125 0.95 -14.84 -11.94
N LEU A 126 1.00 -14.20 -10.77
CA LEU A 126 2.20 -13.56 -10.24
C LEU A 126 3.10 -14.52 -9.47
N PHE A 127 2.51 -15.48 -8.80
CA PHE A 127 3.21 -16.42 -7.95
C PHE A 127 3.20 -17.83 -8.52
N SER A 128 4.20 -18.60 -8.14
CA SER A 128 4.25 -20.05 -8.39
C SER A 128 4.48 -20.76 -7.06
N ILE A 129 3.78 -21.88 -6.86
CA ILE A 129 3.96 -22.70 -5.67
C ILE A 129 5.32 -23.38 -5.70
N LEU A 130 6.07 -23.24 -4.60
CA LEU A 130 7.25 -24.05 -4.36
C LEU A 130 6.80 -25.27 -3.56
N LYS A 131 7.01 -26.45 -4.14
CA LYS A 131 6.64 -27.69 -3.47
C LYS A 131 7.72 -28.09 -2.46
N ALA A 132 7.28 -28.39 -1.25
CA ALA A 132 8.17 -28.86 -0.20
C ALA A 132 8.52 -30.34 -0.36
#